data_33cb2bb04588d2cbc286bbc84532ba48
#
_entry.id   33cb2bb04588d2cbc286bbc84532ba48
#
_cell.length_a   1.000
_cell.length_b   1.000
_cell.length_c   1.000
_cell.angle_alpha   90.00
_cell.angle_beta   90.00
_cell.angle_gamma   90.00
#
_symmetry.space_group_name_H-M   'P 1'
#
loop_
_entity.id
_entity.type
_entity.pdbx_description
1 polymer ?
#
loop_
_entity_poly.entity_id
_entity_poly.type
_entity_poly.pdbx_seq_one_letter_code
_entity_poly.pdbx_strand_id
1 'polypeptide(L)'
;SESGICPPAEMVHYGMTKSAQLSISRALAETCAGTAVTVNSVLPGPTLTEGAKDFFDKLAAEQGVSFDVAAENFFTHARPTSLLKRFITPAEVASMVAYVCSPRAAATNGAALRVDGGVVRSLI
;
A
#
# COMPACT_ATOMS: atom_id res chain seq x y z
N SER A 1 -1.52 -3.82 -1.26
CA SER A 1 -0.94 -3.42 0.04
C SER A 1 0.54 -3.74 0.11
N GLU A 2 1.32 -2.89 0.75
CA GLU A 2 2.73 -3.13 1.11
C GLU A 2 2.89 -4.39 1.99
N SER A 3 1.83 -4.80 2.68
CA SER A 3 1.80 -6.03 3.48
C SER A 3 2.01 -7.30 2.64
N GLY A 4 1.89 -7.22 1.32
CA GLY A 4 2.23 -8.31 0.41
C GLY A 4 3.72 -8.62 0.33
N ILE A 5 4.59 -7.67 0.68
CA ILE A 5 6.05 -7.82 0.69
C ILE A 5 6.66 -7.58 2.08
N CYS A 6 5.94 -6.93 2.98
CA CYS A 6 6.36 -6.69 4.36
C CYS A 6 5.14 -6.90 5.29
N PRO A 7 4.72 -8.16 5.52
CA PRO A 7 3.55 -8.43 6.36
C PRO A 7 3.83 -8.06 7.81
N PRO A 8 2.96 -7.25 8.44
CA PRO A 8 3.08 -7.00 9.86
C PRO A 8 2.72 -8.24 10.66
N ALA A 9 3.44 -8.49 11.76
CA ALA A 9 3.28 -9.71 12.57
C ALA A 9 1.84 -9.89 13.09
N GLU A 10 1.19 -8.80 13.44
CA GLU A 10 -0.19 -8.79 13.94
C GLU A 10 -1.25 -9.09 12.86
N MET A 11 -0.86 -9.05 11.58
CA MET A 11 -1.75 -9.25 10.43
C MET A 11 -1.18 -10.27 9.43
N VAL A 12 -0.55 -11.33 9.91
CA VAL A 12 0.12 -12.32 9.05
C VAL A 12 -0.83 -12.95 8.01
N HIS A 13 -2.07 -13.24 8.39
CA HIS A 13 -3.10 -13.79 7.50
C HIS A 13 -3.45 -12.81 6.37
N TYR A 14 -3.52 -11.52 6.67
CA TYR A 14 -3.74 -10.48 5.65
C TYR A 14 -2.54 -10.39 4.72
N GLY A 15 -1.31 -10.33 5.26
CA GLY A 15 -0.08 -10.32 4.48
C GLY A 15 0.02 -11.50 3.52
N MET A 16 -0.32 -12.71 3.97
CA MET A 16 -0.38 -13.91 3.13
C MET A 16 -1.30 -13.70 1.92
N THR A 17 -2.52 -13.17 2.12
CA THR A 17 -3.45 -12.94 1.00
C THR A 17 -2.91 -11.93 0.01
N LYS A 18 -2.22 -10.89 0.49
CA LYS A 18 -1.63 -9.85 -0.35
C LYS A 18 -0.40 -10.35 -1.12
N SER A 19 0.43 -11.21 -0.50
CA SER A 19 1.52 -11.90 -1.20
C SER A 19 1.00 -12.82 -2.31
N ALA A 20 -0.09 -13.54 -2.06
CA ALA A 20 -0.74 -14.37 -3.08
C ALA A 20 -1.22 -13.53 -4.27
N GLN A 21 -1.79 -12.34 -4.04
CA GLN A 21 -2.19 -11.42 -5.11
C GLN A 21 -0.99 -10.97 -5.96
N LEU A 22 0.18 -10.72 -5.36
CA LEU A 22 1.39 -10.38 -6.10
C LEU A 22 1.86 -11.53 -6.98
N SER A 23 1.84 -12.77 -6.46
CA SER A 23 2.18 -13.99 -7.22
C SER A 23 1.25 -14.17 -8.42
N ILE A 24 -0.06 -14.01 -8.23
CA ILE A 24 -1.06 -14.10 -9.31
C ILE A 24 -0.81 -13.00 -10.35
N SER A 25 -0.59 -11.77 -9.92
CA SER A 25 -0.31 -10.64 -10.83
C SER A 25 0.91 -10.90 -11.69
N ARG A 26 2.00 -11.41 -11.10
CA ARG A 26 3.22 -11.76 -11.83
C ARG A 26 2.97 -12.90 -12.84
N ALA A 27 2.28 -13.96 -12.42
CA ALA A 27 1.95 -15.08 -13.32
C ALA A 27 1.09 -14.62 -14.51
N LEU A 28 0.11 -13.73 -14.27
CA LEU A 28 -0.69 -13.16 -15.35
C LEU A 28 0.14 -12.32 -16.32
N ALA A 29 1.12 -11.56 -15.84
CA ALA A 29 2.04 -10.82 -16.71
C ALA A 29 2.82 -11.77 -17.64
N GLU A 30 3.27 -12.93 -17.13
CA GLU A 30 3.94 -13.96 -17.92
C GLU A 30 3.01 -14.52 -19.03
N THR A 31 1.72 -14.72 -18.73
CA THR A 31 0.76 -15.24 -19.74
C THR A 31 0.47 -14.21 -20.83
N CYS A 32 0.72 -12.93 -20.61
CA CYS A 32 0.54 -11.87 -21.58
C CYS A 32 1.82 -11.52 -22.35
N ALA A 33 2.90 -12.30 -22.18
CA ALA A 33 4.19 -12.03 -22.82
C ALA A 33 4.06 -11.92 -24.35
N GLY A 34 4.72 -10.93 -24.94
CA GLY A 34 4.69 -10.67 -26.39
C GLY A 34 3.42 -9.96 -26.89
N THR A 35 2.52 -9.57 -26.00
CA THR A 35 1.32 -8.77 -26.33
C THR A 35 1.48 -7.32 -25.85
N ALA A 36 0.50 -6.46 -26.17
CA ALA A 36 0.44 -5.10 -25.67
C ALA A 36 -0.21 -4.99 -24.26
N VAL A 37 -0.57 -6.11 -23.65
CA VAL A 37 -1.17 -6.13 -22.31
C VAL A 37 -0.09 -6.11 -21.26
N THR A 38 -0.20 -5.18 -20.31
CA THR A 38 0.66 -5.14 -19.12
C THR A 38 -0.16 -5.47 -17.86
N VAL A 39 0.46 -6.18 -16.94
CA VAL A 39 -0.15 -6.52 -15.64
C VAL A 39 0.77 -6.09 -14.53
N ASN A 40 0.30 -5.19 -13.68
CA ASN A 40 1.08 -4.61 -12.59
C ASN A 40 0.27 -4.61 -11.29
N SER A 41 0.96 -4.58 -10.18
CA SER A 41 0.35 -4.41 -8.86
C SER A 41 0.72 -3.04 -8.29
N VAL A 42 -0.25 -2.33 -7.73
CA VAL A 42 0.00 -1.13 -6.91
C VAL A 42 -0.14 -1.51 -5.44
N LEU A 43 0.85 -1.13 -4.63
CA LEU A 43 0.97 -1.50 -3.22
C LEU A 43 0.84 -0.24 -2.35
N PRO A 44 -0.39 0.14 -1.97
CA PRO A 44 -0.58 1.24 -1.02
C PRO A 44 -0.06 0.89 0.37
N GLY A 45 0.50 1.88 1.04
CA GLY A 45 0.74 1.87 2.48
C GLY A 45 -0.47 2.38 3.27
N PRO A 46 -0.25 2.84 4.52
CA PRO A 46 -1.31 3.38 5.35
C PRO A 46 -2.01 4.57 4.68
N THR A 47 -3.24 4.35 4.24
CA THR A 47 -4.03 5.31 3.45
C THR A 47 -5.22 5.78 4.29
N LEU A 48 -5.42 7.10 4.37
CA LEU A 48 -6.55 7.70 5.08
C LEU A 48 -7.81 7.66 4.20
N THR A 49 -8.45 6.50 4.18
CA THR A 49 -9.79 6.32 3.63
C THR A 49 -10.84 6.71 4.67
N GLU A 50 -12.11 6.82 4.28
CA GLU A 50 -13.22 7.06 5.23
C GLU A 50 -13.21 6.02 6.35
N GLY A 51 -13.13 4.72 6.02
CA GLY A 51 -13.09 3.65 7.01
C GLY A 51 -11.85 3.69 7.91
N ALA A 52 -10.69 4.10 7.39
CA ALA A 52 -9.50 4.30 8.22
C ALA A 52 -9.68 5.51 9.15
N LYS A 53 -10.26 6.60 8.66
CA LYS A 53 -10.55 7.78 9.47
C LYS A 53 -11.51 7.43 10.62
N ASP A 54 -12.60 6.74 10.34
CA ASP A 54 -13.58 6.31 11.35
C ASP A 54 -12.93 5.40 12.41
N PHE A 55 -12.04 4.51 11.98
CA PHE A 55 -11.30 3.65 12.91
C PHE A 55 -10.39 4.46 13.84
N PHE A 56 -9.64 5.42 13.29
CA PHE A 56 -8.72 6.24 14.10
C PHE A 56 -9.47 7.27 14.96
N ASP A 57 -10.63 7.78 14.53
CA ASP A 57 -11.49 8.64 15.35
C ASP A 57 -12.01 7.87 16.58
N LYS A 58 -12.44 6.63 16.40
CA LYS A 58 -12.86 5.75 17.52
C LYS A 58 -11.71 5.43 18.45
N LEU A 59 -10.55 5.05 17.90
CA LEU A 59 -9.35 4.76 18.69
C LEU A 59 -8.91 5.97 19.52
N ALA A 60 -8.93 7.16 18.94
CA ALA A 60 -8.60 8.40 19.61
C ALA A 60 -9.57 8.68 20.77
N ALA A 61 -10.88 8.50 20.54
CA ALA A 61 -11.90 8.67 21.57
C ALA A 61 -11.73 7.67 22.72
N GLU A 62 -11.45 6.40 22.42
CA GLU A 62 -11.21 5.35 23.44
C GLU A 62 -9.97 5.65 24.29
N GLN A 63 -8.94 6.24 23.69
CA GLN A 63 -7.70 6.62 24.36
C GLN A 63 -7.75 8.00 25.03
N GLY A 64 -8.79 8.78 24.81
CA GLY A 64 -8.91 10.13 25.33
C GLY A 64 -7.92 11.12 24.72
N VAL A 65 -7.52 10.91 23.46
CA VAL A 65 -6.55 11.75 22.73
C VAL A 65 -7.18 12.34 21.46
N SER A 66 -6.47 13.26 20.80
CA SER A 66 -6.89 13.73 19.47
C SER A 66 -6.55 12.73 18.37
N PHE A 67 -7.21 12.88 17.20
CA PHE A 67 -6.84 12.11 15.99
C PHE A 67 -5.36 12.24 15.66
N ASP A 68 -4.80 13.45 15.73
CA ASP A 68 -3.40 13.70 15.38
C ASP A 68 -2.44 12.94 16.30
N VAL A 69 -2.74 12.88 17.60
CA VAL A 69 -1.96 12.09 18.56
C VAL A 69 -2.08 10.58 18.29
N ALA A 70 -3.27 10.10 17.97
CA ALA A 70 -3.47 8.69 17.61
C ALA A 70 -2.72 8.33 16.31
N ALA A 71 -2.73 9.21 15.32
CA ALA A 71 -1.98 9.05 14.07
C ALA A 71 -0.46 9.06 14.30
N GLU A 72 0.05 10.00 15.10
CA GLU A 72 1.47 10.06 15.47
C GLU A 72 1.92 8.78 16.18
N ASN A 73 1.14 8.30 17.15
CA ASN A 73 1.38 7.05 17.85
C ASN A 73 1.42 5.85 16.89
N PHE A 74 0.53 5.80 15.91
CA PHE A 74 0.53 4.76 14.89
C PHE A 74 1.84 4.76 14.08
N PHE A 75 2.29 5.92 13.60
CA PHE A 75 3.54 6.00 12.84
C PHE A 75 4.80 5.86 13.70
N THR A 76 4.70 6.06 15.00
CA THR A 76 5.81 5.83 15.93
C THR A 76 5.96 4.35 16.30
N HIS A 77 4.85 3.64 16.53
CA HIS A 77 4.88 2.30 17.10
C HIS A 77 4.51 1.20 16.09
N ALA A 78 3.47 1.40 15.28
CA ALA A 78 3.00 0.38 14.35
C ALA A 78 3.67 0.46 12.97
N ARG A 79 4.06 1.65 12.53
CA ARG A 79 4.74 1.86 11.23
C ARG A 79 5.97 2.76 11.37
N PRO A 80 6.93 2.40 12.24
CA PRO A 80 8.10 3.25 12.55
C PRO A 80 9.03 3.46 11.34
N THR A 81 8.93 2.63 10.33
CA THR A 81 9.73 2.71 9.10
C THR A 81 9.21 3.72 8.08
N SER A 82 7.96 4.19 8.22
CA SER A 82 7.40 5.19 7.31
C SER A 82 8.31 6.42 7.21
N LEU A 83 8.67 6.80 6.00
CA LEU A 83 9.46 8.01 5.76
C LEU A 83 8.59 9.27 5.76
N LEU A 84 7.34 9.17 5.32
CA LEU A 84 6.41 10.31 5.30
C LEU A 84 5.84 10.63 6.68
N LYS A 85 5.78 9.67 7.59
CA LYS A 85 5.20 9.83 8.95
C LYS A 85 3.77 10.38 8.95
N ARG A 86 3.03 10.13 7.90
CA ARG A 86 1.62 10.48 7.75
C ARG A 86 0.90 9.44 6.92
N PHE A 87 -0.41 9.43 7.03
CA PHE A 87 -1.22 8.70 6.06
C PHE A 87 -1.05 9.30 4.66
N ILE A 88 -1.07 8.42 3.66
CA ILE A 88 -1.24 8.84 2.28
C ILE A 88 -2.73 9.03 1.98
N THR A 89 -3.03 9.85 0.98
CA THR A 89 -4.40 10.09 0.54
C THR A 89 -4.81 9.09 -0.54
N PRO A 90 -6.10 8.79 -0.69
CA PRO A 90 -6.59 8.01 -1.83
C PRO A 90 -6.16 8.59 -3.18
N ALA A 91 -6.08 9.91 -3.32
CA ALA A 91 -5.64 10.59 -4.54
C ALA A 91 -4.17 10.29 -4.88
N GLU A 92 -3.28 10.19 -3.89
CA GLU A 92 -1.88 9.83 -4.11
C GLU A 92 -1.77 8.39 -4.65
N VAL A 93 -2.59 7.46 -4.17
CA VAL A 93 -2.68 6.10 -4.71
C VAL A 93 -3.28 6.10 -6.12
N ALA A 94 -4.38 6.82 -6.31
CA ALA A 94 -5.07 6.91 -7.61
C ALA A 94 -4.15 7.47 -8.71
N SER A 95 -3.25 8.40 -8.39
CA SER A 95 -2.26 8.95 -9.33
C SER A 95 -1.35 7.86 -9.90
N MET A 96 -0.88 6.92 -9.07
CA MET A 96 -0.09 5.78 -9.54
C MET A 96 -0.94 4.85 -10.41
N VAL A 97 -2.18 4.56 -10.01
CA VAL A 97 -3.10 3.73 -10.79
C VAL A 97 -3.36 4.36 -12.16
N ALA A 98 -3.64 5.66 -12.21
CA ALA A 98 -3.84 6.38 -13.46
C ALA A 98 -2.60 6.32 -14.38
N TYR A 99 -1.40 6.45 -13.79
CA TYR A 99 -0.16 6.31 -14.55
C TYR A 99 -0.01 4.91 -15.15
N VAL A 100 -0.17 3.84 -14.34
CA VAL A 100 0.00 2.44 -14.83
C VAL A 100 -1.03 2.06 -15.87
N CYS A 101 -2.23 2.66 -15.82
CA CYS A 101 -3.29 2.45 -16.81
C CYS A 101 -3.14 3.30 -18.07
N SER A 102 -2.11 4.14 -18.14
CA SER A 102 -1.90 5.06 -19.26
C SER A 102 -0.84 4.53 -20.24
N PRO A 103 -0.83 5.02 -21.50
CA PRO A 103 0.22 4.71 -22.47
C PRO A 103 1.65 5.07 -21.99
N ARG A 104 1.78 5.96 -21.01
CA ARG A 104 3.07 6.36 -20.44
C ARG A 104 3.76 5.22 -19.69
N ALA A 105 3.00 4.23 -19.22
CA ALA A 105 3.51 3.06 -18.50
C ALA A 105 3.69 1.84 -19.41
N ALA A 106 3.69 2.00 -20.74
CA ALA A 106 3.73 0.87 -21.68
C ALA A 106 4.96 -0.07 -21.51
N ALA A 107 6.04 0.40 -20.92
CA ALA A 107 7.22 -0.40 -20.61
C ALA A 107 7.22 -0.95 -19.18
N THR A 108 6.20 -0.66 -18.38
CA THR A 108 6.05 -1.16 -17.00
C THR A 108 5.16 -2.39 -17.01
N ASN A 109 5.73 -3.57 -16.81
CA ASN A 109 5.00 -4.84 -16.86
C ASN A 109 5.54 -5.83 -15.83
N GLY A 110 4.66 -6.57 -15.17
CA GLY A 110 5.01 -7.52 -14.14
C GLY A 110 5.57 -6.89 -12.86
N ALA A 111 5.36 -5.59 -12.66
CA ALA A 111 5.92 -4.82 -11.56
C ALA A 111 5.01 -4.78 -10.34
N ALA A 112 5.63 -4.63 -9.16
CA ALA A 112 4.98 -4.31 -7.90
C ALA A 112 5.38 -2.88 -7.51
N LEU A 113 4.49 -1.91 -7.72
CA LEU A 113 4.76 -0.48 -7.59
C LEU A 113 4.25 0.04 -6.25
N ARG A 114 5.15 0.52 -5.43
CA ARG A 114 4.83 0.98 -4.08
C ARG A 114 4.34 2.42 -4.06
N VAL A 115 3.26 2.66 -3.33
CA VAL A 115 2.77 3.97 -2.91
C VAL A 115 2.55 3.87 -1.39
N ASP A 116 3.64 3.69 -0.65
CA ASP A 116 3.60 3.25 0.74
C ASP A 116 4.20 4.26 1.74
N GLY A 117 4.62 5.42 1.25
CA GLY A 117 5.25 6.42 2.10
C GLY A 117 6.59 5.97 2.69
N GLY A 118 7.23 4.97 2.08
CA GLY A 118 8.52 4.43 2.53
C GLY A 118 8.41 3.49 3.72
N VAL A 119 7.27 2.84 3.93
CA VAL A 119 7.09 1.83 5.01
C VAL A 119 7.99 0.62 4.77
N VAL A 120 8.07 0.14 3.55
CA VAL A 120 8.89 -1.03 3.20
C VAL A 120 10.36 -0.63 3.06
N ARG A 121 11.21 -1.25 3.87
CA ARG A 121 12.68 -1.09 3.81
C ARG A 121 13.27 -1.98 2.73
N SER A 122 13.08 -1.64 1.48
CA SER A 122 13.67 -2.34 0.36
C SER A 122 14.16 -1.33 -0.67
N LEU A 123 15.24 -1.67 -1.36
CA LEU A 123 15.76 -0.87 -2.47
C LEU A 123 14.92 -1.04 -3.73
N ILE A 124 14.18 -2.14 -3.82
CA ILE A 124 13.31 -2.53 -4.93
C ILE A 124 11.92 -2.89 -4.43
#